data_4544585fea31dbfa91c4c3dd80e5df3a
#
_entry.id   4544585fea31dbfa91c4c3dd80e5df3a
#
_cell.length_a   1.000
_cell.length_b   1.000
_cell.length_c   1.000
_cell.angle_alpha   90.00
_cell.angle_beta   90.00
_cell.angle_gamma   90.00
#
_symmetry.space_group_name_H-M   'P 1'
#
loop_
_entity.id
_entity.type
_entity.pdbx_description
1 polymer ?
#
loop_
_entity_poly.entity_id
_entity_poly.type
_entity_poly.pdbx_seq_one_letter_code
_entity_poly.pdbx_strand_id
1 'polypeptide(L)'
;MKQLKITKFPALDYAGNEAFNTLSTNLSFAGASVKKIMVTSCHAAEGKSYLSMNLMRTLAQRGIKVALVDADLRRSMVNSDYGLKYEDGRNDGKGLSHFLAGMVGMDEVIYQTDIPNAIMVPVGRDVPNPLALLTNSHFAELLDMLARMADYVIVDAPPVGVVIDAAEIAKACDGTLIAVNYNDVSRQELLDVKQQIEQTGCPILGTVLNQVDYDNYMGRKYYK
;
A
#
# COMPACT_ATOMS: atom_id res chain seq x y z
N MET A 1 -16.75 12.03 -7.53
CA MET A 1 -15.54 11.23 -7.82
C MET A 1 -15.80 10.42 -9.08
N LYS A 2 -14.79 10.30 -9.93
CA LYS A 2 -14.80 9.42 -11.11
C LYS A 2 -14.78 7.97 -10.67
N GLN A 3 -15.25 7.06 -11.55
CA GLN A 3 -15.28 5.63 -11.27
C GLN A 3 -14.02 4.94 -11.76
N LEU A 4 -13.54 3.97 -10.98
CA LEU A 4 -12.44 3.08 -11.30
C LEU A 4 -12.87 1.64 -11.04
N LYS A 5 -12.76 0.78 -12.02
CA LYS A 5 -13.09 -0.64 -11.90
C LYS A 5 -11.81 -1.48 -11.81
N ILE A 6 -11.78 -2.41 -10.85
CA ILE A 6 -10.69 -3.37 -10.67
C ILE A 6 -11.13 -4.69 -11.28
N THR A 7 -10.62 -5.02 -12.48
CA THR A 7 -11.16 -6.14 -13.28
C THR A 7 -10.50 -7.49 -12.99
N LYS A 8 -9.31 -7.47 -12.37
CA LYS A 8 -8.54 -8.68 -12.04
C LYS A 8 -8.24 -8.66 -10.53
N PHE A 9 -9.15 -9.17 -9.71
CA PHE A 9 -8.88 -9.29 -8.29
C PHE A 9 -8.80 -10.78 -7.92
N PRO A 10 -7.59 -11.33 -7.66
CA PRO A 10 -7.43 -12.73 -7.31
C PRO A 10 -8.27 -13.09 -6.08
N ALA A 11 -8.95 -14.25 -6.14
CA ALA A 11 -9.60 -14.79 -4.96
C ALA A 11 -8.54 -15.26 -3.96
N LEU A 12 -8.77 -14.96 -2.68
CA LEU A 12 -7.98 -15.55 -1.60
C LEU A 12 -8.54 -16.94 -1.28
N ASP A 13 -7.66 -17.86 -0.97
CA ASP A 13 -8.05 -19.12 -0.32
C ASP A 13 -8.49 -18.87 1.13
N TYR A 14 -8.87 -19.94 1.83
CA TYR A 14 -9.30 -19.81 3.23
C TYR A 14 -8.19 -19.25 4.13
N ALA A 15 -6.96 -19.73 3.99
CA ALA A 15 -5.84 -19.32 4.82
C ALA A 15 -5.48 -17.83 4.58
N GLY A 16 -5.48 -17.38 3.33
CA GLY A 16 -5.28 -15.98 2.96
C GLY A 16 -6.37 -15.07 3.54
N ASN A 17 -7.64 -15.47 3.45
CA ASN A 17 -8.74 -14.72 4.04
C ASN A 17 -8.56 -14.55 5.56
N GLU A 18 -8.24 -15.63 6.29
CA GLU A 18 -7.99 -15.56 7.73
C GLU A 18 -6.77 -14.73 8.09
N ALA A 19 -5.70 -14.78 7.29
CA ALA A 19 -4.51 -13.96 7.50
C ALA A 19 -4.83 -12.46 7.35
N PHE A 20 -5.59 -12.06 6.33
CA PHE A 20 -5.99 -10.66 6.14
C PHE A 20 -7.01 -10.19 7.17
N ASN A 21 -7.93 -11.05 7.61
CA ASN A 21 -8.84 -10.77 8.72
C ASN A 21 -8.06 -10.51 10.02
N THR A 22 -7.07 -11.35 10.31
CA THR A 22 -6.17 -11.19 11.47
C THR A 22 -5.39 -9.90 11.37
N LEU A 23 -4.79 -9.60 10.23
CA LEU A 23 -4.04 -8.35 10.00
C LEU A 23 -4.94 -7.12 10.19
N SER A 24 -6.13 -7.14 9.59
CA SER A 24 -7.13 -6.06 9.74
C SER A 24 -7.54 -5.85 11.20
N THR A 25 -7.66 -6.93 11.98
CA THR A 25 -7.96 -6.85 13.42
C THR A 25 -6.78 -6.30 14.20
N ASN A 26 -5.55 -6.73 13.90
CA ASN A 26 -4.34 -6.23 14.55
C ASN A 26 -4.16 -4.73 14.32
N LEU A 27 -4.49 -4.23 13.13
CA LEU A 27 -4.45 -2.79 12.85
C LEU A 27 -5.39 -1.98 13.74
N SER A 28 -6.55 -2.52 14.12
CA SER A 28 -7.46 -1.83 15.03
C SER A 28 -6.87 -1.62 16.43
N PHE A 29 -5.85 -2.38 16.81
CA PHE A 29 -5.12 -2.22 18.07
C PHE A 29 -3.93 -1.26 17.99
N ALA A 30 -3.56 -0.79 16.79
CA ALA A 30 -2.45 0.15 16.63
C ALA A 30 -2.74 1.56 17.20
N GLY A 31 -4.01 1.84 17.50
CA GLY A 31 -4.46 3.10 18.08
C GLY A 31 -5.26 3.97 17.10
N ALA A 32 -6.18 4.76 17.63
CA ALA A 32 -7.10 5.59 16.84
C ALA A 32 -6.41 6.71 16.03
N SER A 33 -5.19 7.07 16.39
CA SER A 33 -4.38 8.07 15.68
C SER A 33 -3.67 7.50 14.44
N VAL A 34 -3.55 6.17 14.32
CA VAL A 34 -2.89 5.52 13.19
C VAL A 34 -3.89 5.36 12.05
N LYS A 35 -3.82 6.27 11.09
CA LYS A 35 -4.70 6.28 9.91
C LYS A 35 -3.94 6.06 8.62
N LYS A 36 -2.79 6.72 8.44
CA LYS A 36 -1.98 6.68 7.22
C LYS A 36 -0.91 5.59 7.39
N ILE A 37 -1.09 4.48 6.70
CA ILE A 37 -0.26 3.27 6.85
C ILE A 37 0.51 3.02 5.56
N MET A 38 1.83 3.17 5.62
CA MET A 38 2.71 2.77 4.53
C MET A 38 2.89 1.26 4.51
N VAL A 39 2.82 0.67 3.33
CA VAL A 39 3.21 -0.72 3.06
C VAL A 39 4.44 -0.69 2.18
N THR A 40 5.53 -1.27 2.66
CA THR A 40 6.81 -1.35 1.95
C THR A 40 7.44 -2.74 2.12
N SER A 41 8.66 -2.94 1.63
CA SER A 41 9.40 -4.21 1.71
C SER A 41 10.91 -3.97 1.70
N CYS A 42 11.69 -5.04 1.92
CA CYS A 42 13.13 -4.99 1.76
C CYS A 42 13.53 -4.95 0.28
N HIS A 43 12.92 -5.81 -0.53
CA HIS A 43 13.23 -5.95 -1.96
C HIS A 43 11.99 -5.80 -2.85
N ALA A 44 12.22 -5.77 -4.17
CA ALA A 44 11.16 -5.85 -5.15
C ALA A 44 10.49 -7.25 -5.13
N ALA A 45 9.24 -7.35 -5.58
CA ALA A 45 8.48 -8.60 -5.69
C ALA A 45 8.16 -9.34 -4.38
N GLU A 46 8.27 -8.68 -3.22
CA GLU A 46 7.87 -9.25 -1.92
C GLU A 46 6.37 -9.16 -1.63
N GLY A 47 5.58 -8.71 -2.61
CA GLY A 47 4.12 -8.69 -2.51
C GLY A 47 3.53 -7.47 -1.80
N LYS A 48 4.23 -6.34 -1.75
CA LYS A 48 3.72 -5.06 -1.20
C LYS A 48 2.35 -4.69 -1.74
N SER A 49 2.24 -4.59 -3.07
CA SER A 49 0.99 -4.24 -3.75
C SER A 49 -0.10 -5.29 -3.56
N TYR A 50 0.28 -6.58 -3.50
CA TYR A 50 -0.64 -7.65 -3.14
C TYR A 50 -1.18 -7.46 -1.71
N LEU A 51 -0.30 -7.13 -0.76
CA LEU A 51 -0.67 -6.85 0.63
C LEU A 51 -1.58 -5.61 0.71
N SER A 52 -1.19 -4.51 0.06
CA SER A 52 -1.94 -3.25 0.05
C SER A 52 -3.35 -3.41 -0.52
N MET A 53 -3.48 -4.05 -1.68
CA MET A 53 -4.75 -4.27 -2.36
C MET A 53 -5.69 -5.20 -1.57
N ASN A 54 -5.17 -6.32 -1.04
CA ASN A 54 -5.99 -7.25 -0.27
C ASN A 54 -6.37 -6.69 1.10
N LEU A 55 -5.49 -5.91 1.75
CA LEU A 55 -5.82 -5.21 2.99
C LEU A 55 -6.93 -4.17 2.76
N MET A 56 -6.84 -3.36 1.69
CA MET A 56 -7.90 -2.44 1.28
C MET A 56 -9.22 -3.19 1.13
N ARG A 57 -9.25 -4.30 0.35
CA ARG A 57 -10.46 -5.09 0.11
C ARG A 57 -11.04 -5.64 1.42
N THR A 58 -10.21 -6.22 2.28
CA THR A 58 -10.65 -6.83 3.54
C THR A 58 -11.23 -5.78 4.49
N LEU A 59 -10.59 -4.63 4.65
CA LEU A 59 -11.12 -3.52 5.45
C LEU A 59 -12.45 -3.01 4.90
N ALA A 60 -12.53 -2.82 3.58
CA ALA A 60 -13.74 -2.33 2.90
C ALA A 60 -14.93 -3.30 3.03
N GLN A 61 -14.69 -4.61 2.93
CA GLN A 61 -15.69 -5.66 3.16
C GLN A 61 -16.23 -5.69 4.59
N ARG A 62 -15.43 -5.25 5.56
CA ARG A 62 -15.85 -5.07 6.96
C ARG A 62 -16.60 -3.77 7.22
N GLY A 63 -16.90 -2.99 6.18
CA GLY A 63 -17.62 -1.71 6.27
C GLY A 63 -16.73 -0.52 6.67
N ILE A 64 -15.41 -0.71 6.75
CA ILE A 64 -14.44 0.34 7.07
C ILE A 64 -14.13 1.12 5.80
N LYS A 65 -14.18 2.46 5.86
CA LYS A 65 -13.81 3.32 4.73
C LYS A 65 -12.30 3.32 4.57
N VAL A 66 -11.82 3.01 3.37
CA VAL A 66 -10.40 2.92 3.10
C VAL A 66 -10.02 3.62 1.80
N ALA A 67 -8.90 4.35 1.84
CA ALA A 67 -8.24 4.90 0.66
C ALA A 67 -6.96 4.11 0.38
N LEU A 68 -6.70 3.78 -0.87
CA LEU A 68 -5.43 3.22 -1.33
C LEU A 68 -4.73 4.25 -2.21
N VAL A 69 -3.46 4.53 -1.91
CA VAL A 69 -2.58 5.39 -2.73
C VAL A 69 -1.46 4.53 -3.28
N ASP A 70 -1.40 4.42 -4.59
CA ASP A 70 -0.28 3.79 -5.28
C ASP A 70 0.85 4.82 -5.44
N ALA A 71 1.82 4.75 -4.54
CA ALA A 71 2.94 5.66 -4.44
C ALA A 71 4.26 5.10 -4.97
N ASP A 72 4.26 3.90 -5.57
CA ASP A 72 5.44 3.38 -6.28
C ASP A 72 5.55 4.04 -7.67
N LEU A 73 5.97 5.32 -7.68
CA LEU A 73 6.14 6.13 -8.90
C LEU A 73 7.26 5.60 -9.83
N ARG A 74 8.04 4.60 -9.38
CA ARG A 74 9.13 4.02 -10.17
C ARG A 74 8.69 2.80 -10.95
N ARG A 75 7.91 1.92 -10.31
CA ARG A 75 7.57 0.62 -10.88
C ARG A 75 6.28 0.05 -10.28
N SER A 76 5.21 0.82 -10.34
CA SER A 76 3.92 0.27 -9.96
C SER A 76 3.50 -0.86 -10.89
N MET A 77 3.06 -1.97 -10.29
CA MET A 77 2.48 -3.11 -10.98
C MET A 77 0.96 -3.19 -10.78
N VAL A 78 0.38 -2.29 -10.00
CA VAL A 78 -1.04 -2.35 -9.62
C VAL A 78 -1.95 -2.33 -10.84
N ASN A 79 -1.68 -1.46 -11.81
CA ASN A 79 -2.50 -1.39 -13.02
C ASN A 79 -2.44 -2.67 -13.87
N SER A 80 -1.26 -3.25 -14.06
CA SER A 80 -1.06 -4.48 -14.85
C SER A 80 -1.66 -5.70 -14.16
N ASP A 81 -1.44 -5.82 -12.85
CA ASP A 81 -1.81 -6.99 -12.06
C ASP A 81 -3.30 -7.03 -11.76
N TYR A 82 -3.90 -5.87 -11.49
CA TYR A 82 -5.31 -5.76 -11.10
C TYR A 82 -6.23 -5.25 -12.21
N GLY A 83 -5.68 -4.83 -13.36
CA GLY A 83 -6.45 -4.46 -14.54
C GLY A 83 -7.38 -3.28 -14.28
N LEU A 84 -6.81 -2.13 -13.90
CA LEU A 84 -7.57 -0.93 -13.63
C LEU A 84 -8.23 -0.41 -14.91
N LYS A 85 -9.56 -0.15 -14.86
CA LYS A 85 -10.32 0.45 -15.95
C LYS A 85 -11.04 1.70 -15.47
N TYR A 86 -10.80 2.79 -16.16
CA TYR A 86 -11.38 4.09 -15.88
C TYR A 86 -12.75 4.23 -16.57
N GLU A 87 -13.57 5.14 -16.06
CA GLU A 87 -14.95 5.38 -16.53
C GLU A 87 -15.03 5.66 -18.05
N ASP A 88 -14.01 6.29 -18.61
CA ASP A 88 -13.90 6.55 -20.06
C ASP A 88 -13.42 5.34 -20.89
N GLY A 89 -13.28 4.18 -20.26
CA GLY A 89 -12.85 2.93 -20.90
C GLY A 89 -11.34 2.82 -21.12
N ARG A 90 -10.56 3.85 -20.79
CA ARG A 90 -9.10 3.82 -20.89
C ARG A 90 -8.48 2.96 -19.79
N ASN A 91 -7.24 2.54 -20.02
CA ASN A 91 -6.40 1.82 -19.05
C ASN A 91 -5.34 2.74 -18.40
N ASP A 92 -5.30 4.01 -18.80
CA ASP A 92 -4.39 5.06 -18.34
C ASP A 92 -5.21 6.26 -17.85
N GLY A 93 -5.35 6.40 -16.57
CA GLY A 93 -6.02 7.53 -15.95
C GLY A 93 -5.04 8.55 -15.38
N LYS A 94 -5.58 9.68 -14.96
CA LYS A 94 -4.85 10.62 -14.13
C LYS A 94 -4.59 9.98 -12.76
N GLY A 95 -3.45 10.20 -12.15
CA GLY A 95 -3.09 9.61 -10.87
C GLY A 95 -2.12 10.49 -10.09
N LEU A 96 -1.52 9.92 -9.06
CA LEU A 96 -0.65 10.59 -8.10
C LEU A 96 0.43 11.44 -8.79
N SER A 97 1.12 10.88 -9.79
CA SER A 97 2.19 11.60 -10.51
C SER A 97 1.71 12.88 -11.20
N HIS A 98 0.48 12.88 -11.74
CA HIS A 98 -0.09 14.07 -12.38
C HIS A 98 -0.41 15.17 -11.36
N PHE A 99 -0.96 14.78 -10.19
CA PHE A 99 -1.28 15.70 -9.12
C PHE A 99 -0.01 16.31 -8.51
N LEU A 100 0.97 15.48 -8.17
CA LEU A 100 2.24 15.96 -7.60
C LEU A 100 3.04 16.85 -8.56
N ALA A 101 2.88 16.65 -9.86
CA ALA A 101 3.45 17.53 -10.88
C ALA A 101 2.66 18.83 -11.11
N GLY A 102 1.57 19.07 -10.36
CA GLY A 102 0.72 20.26 -10.51
C GLY A 102 -0.08 20.31 -11.81
N MET A 103 -0.24 19.20 -12.50
CA MET A 103 -0.93 19.14 -13.81
C MET A 103 -2.45 19.07 -13.68
N VAL A 104 -2.94 18.58 -12.53
CA VAL A 104 -4.37 18.34 -12.26
C VAL A 104 -4.68 18.59 -10.78
N GLY A 105 -5.95 18.86 -10.49
CA GLY A 105 -6.43 18.98 -9.11
C GLY A 105 -6.53 17.63 -8.40
N MET A 106 -6.60 17.68 -7.08
CA MET A 106 -6.70 16.49 -6.22
C MET A 106 -7.96 15.67 -6.50
N ASP A 107 -9.08 16.32 -6.79
CA ASP A 107 -10.37 15.71 -7.13
C ASP A 107 -10.36 14.92 -8.45
N GLU A 108 -9.39 15.20 -9.31
CA GLU A 108 -9.24 14.51 -10.58
C GLU A 108 -8.48 13.18 -10.48
N VAL A 109 -7.79 12.93 -9.37
CA VAL A 109 -6.95 11.73 -9.16
C VAL A 109 -7.52 10.77 -8.10
N ILE A 110 -8.58 11.16 -7.38
CA ILE A 110 -9.27 10.31 -6.42
C ILE A 110 -10.46 9.63 -7.12
N TYR A 111 -10.45 8.32 -7.13
CA TYR A 111 -11.47 7.50 -7.78
C TYR A 111 -12.27 6.70 -6.77
N GLN A 112 -13.59 6.62 -6.99
CA GLN A 112 -14.43 5.62 -6.34
C GLN A 112 -14.21 4.27 -7.01
N THR A 113 -13.86 3.23 -6.25
CA THR A 113 -13.70 1.88 -6.82
C THR A 113 -15.04 1.15 -6.89
N ASP A 114 -15.08 0.02 -7.62
CA ASP A 114 -16.20 -0.91 -7.61
C ASP A 114 -16.26 -1.78 -6.32
N ILE A 115 -15.29 -1.62 -5.42
CA ILE A 115 -15.34 -2.18 -4.06
C ILE A 115 -16.04 -1.15 -3.16
N PRO A 116 -17.20 -1.48 -2.55
CA PRO A 116 -17.86 -0.59 -1.61
C PRO A 116 -16.91 -0.16 -0.47
N ASN A 117 -17.02 1.10 -0.03
CA ASN A 117 -16.18 1.72 1.01
C ASN A 117 -14.69 1.90 0.65
N ALA A 118 -14.29 1.65 -0.60
CA ALA A 118 -12.90 1.82 -1.03
C ALA A 118 -12.78 2.90 -2.10
N ILE A 119 -11.85 3.83 -1.89
CA ILE A 119 -11.41 4.80 -2.90
C ILE A 119 -9.94 4.56 -3.22
N MET A 120 -9.50 5.01 -4.39
CA MET A 120 -8.13 4.78 -4.85
C MET A 120 -7.55 6.00 -5.54
N VAL A 121 -6.26 6.25 -5.30
CA VAL A 121 -5.41 7.14 -6.08
C VAL A 121 -4.38 6.29 -6.81
N PRO A 122 -4.55 6.00 -8.11
CA PRO A 122 -3.58 5.24 -8.89
C PRO A 122 -2.29 6.04 -9.12
N VAL A 123 -1.22 5.37 -9.49
CA VAL A 123 0.10 5.99 -9.70
C VAL A 123 0.10 7.09 -10.78
N GLY A 124 -0.66 6.89 -11.85
CA GLY A 124 -0.67 7.76 -13.03
C GLY A 124 0.38 7.33 -14.06
N ARG A 125 1.15 8.28 -14.58
CA ARG A 125 2.19 8.00 -15.59
C ARG A 125 3.58 7.96 -14.97
N ASP A 126 4.51 7.33 -15.68
CA ASP A 126 5.92 7.34 -15.31
C ASP A 126 6.49 8.75 -15.25
N VAL A 127 7.38 8.98 -14.29
CA VAL A 127 8.04 10.26 -14.06
C VAL A 127 9.55 10.08 -13.93
N PRO A 128 10.35 11.02 -14.49
CA PRO A 128 11.81 10.87 -14.48
C PRO A 128 12.44 11.06 -13.10
N ASN A 129 11.80 11.82 -12.20
CA ASN A 129 12.31 12.08 -10.86
C ASN A 129 11.20 11.95 -9.80
N PRO A 130 10.87 10.72 -9.36
CA PRO A 130 9.85 10.48 -8.35
C PRO A 130 10.13 11.19 -7.01
N LEU A 131 11.37 11.16 -6.55
CA LEU A 131 11.76 11.74 -5.27
C LEU A 131 11.40 13.23 -5.18
N ALA A 132 11.69 14.01 -6.22
CA ALA A 132 11.36 15.44 -6.24
C ALA A 132 9.86 15.73 -6.16
N LEU A 133 9.01 14.82 -6.62
CA LEU A 133 7.56 14.92 -6.49
C LEU A 133 7.09 14.54 -5.08
N LEU A 134 7.65 13.49 -4.49
CA LEU A 134 7.26 13.00 -3.17
C LEU A 134 7.70 13.92 -2.02
N THR A 135 8.79 14.68 -2.20
CA THR A 135 9.26 15.67 -1.22
C THR A 135 8.43 16.97 -1.21
N ASN A 136 7.50 17.13 -2.15
CA ASN A 136 6.61 18.28 -2.19
C ASN A 136 5.52 18.16 -1.11
N SER A 137 5.08 19.29 -0.53
CA SER A 137 3.97 19.34 0.46
C SER A 137 2.67 18.74 -0.06
N HIS A 138 2.44 18.74 -1.36
CA HIS A 138 1.24 18.19 -2.00
C HIS A 138 1.01 16.70 -1.65
N PHE A 139 2.08 15.92 -1.46
CA PHE A 139 1.91 14.51 -1.07
C PHE A 139 1.29 14.39 0.32
N ALA A 140 1.83 15.10 1.31
CA ALA A 140 1.28 15.11 2.66
C ALA A 140 -0.15 15.69 2.69
N GLU A 141 -0.41 16.77 1.95
CA GLU A 141 -1.74 17.38 1.82
C GLU A 141 -2.79 16.39 1.26
N LEU A 142 -2.41 15.59 0.25
CA LEU A 142 -3.26 14.53 -0.30
C LEU A 142 -3.58 13.47 0.76
N LEU A 143 -2.56 12.97 1.48
CA LEU A 143 -2.77 11.95 2.51
C LEU A 143 -3.66 12.49 3.65
N ASP A 144 -3.49 13.73 4.06
CA ASP A 144 -4.30 14.38 5.09
C ASP A 144 -5.76 14.57 4.64
N MET A 145 -5.97 14.88 3.36
CA MET A 145 -7.33 14.94 2.77
C MET A 145 -7.99 13.56 2.78
N LEU A 146 -7.26 12.53 2.34
CA LEU A 146 -7.77 11.16 2.33
C LEU A 146 -8.08 10.66 3.75
N ALA A 147 -7.25 11.00 4.76
CA ALA A 147 -7.47 10.63 6.16
C ALA A 147 -8.70 11.33 6.80
N ARG A 148 -9.23 12.39 6.17
CA ARG A 148 -10.53 12.99 6.53
C ARG A 148 -11.70 12.27 5.87
N MET A 149 -11.50 11.61 4.73
CA MET A 149 -12.53 10.93 3.94
C MET A 149 -12.67 9.44 4.32
N ALA A 150 -11.58 8.83 4.82
CA ALA A 150 -11.49 7.41 5.12
C ALA A 150 -11.01 7.18 6.56
N ASP A 151 -11.30 5.98 7.09
CA ASP A 151 -10.80 5.53 8.39
C ASP A 151 -9.32 5.13 8.30
N TYR A 152 -8.92 4.53 7.18
CA TYR A 152 -7.53 4.20 6.86
C TYR A 152 -7.13 4.67 5.47
N VAL A 153 -5.88 5.11 5.35
CA VAL A 153 -5.18 5.41 4.09
C VAL A 153 -4.01 4.45 3.97
N ILE A 154 -4.11 3.49 3.06
CA ILE A 154 -3.02 2.56 2.75
C ILE A 154 -2.17 3.17 1.65
N VAL A 155 -0.87 3.27 1.87
CA VAL A 155 0.09 3.83 0.91
C VAL A 155 1.00 2.70 0.42
N ASP A 156 0.79 2.24 -0.81
CA ASP A 156 1.66 1.25 -1.45
C ASP A 156 2.94 1.94 -1.91
N ALA A 157 4.04 1.68 -1.22
CA ALA A 157 5.32 2.37 -1.41
C ALA A 157 6.36 1.45 -2.08
N PRO A 158 7.39 1.99 -2.76
CA PRO A 158 8.49 1.18 -3.26
C PRO A 158 9.29 0.52 -2.13
N PRO A 159 10.16 -0.48 -2.43
CA PRO A 159 10.97 -1.14 -1.39
C PRO A 159 11.98 -0.17 -0.77
N VAL A 160 11.99 -0.08 0.57
CA VAL A 160 12.93 0.79 1.31
C VAL A 160 14.38 0.38 1.09
N GLY A 161 14.66 -0.93 1.03
CA GLY A 161 16.02 -1.42 0.83
C GLY A 161 16.61 -1.09 -0.55
N VAL A 162 15.81 -0.57 -1.48
CA VAL A 162 16.24 -0.30 -2.87
C VAL A 162 16.29 1.20 -3.17
N VAL A 163 15.31 1.99 -2.68
CA VAL A 163 15.17 3.40 -3.03
C VAL A 163 14.79 4.26 -1.83
N ILE A 164 15.30 5.49 -1.82
CA ILE A 164 15.05 6.47 -0.75
C ILE A 164 13.61 7.01 -0.73
N ASP A 165 12.87 6.85 -1.81
CA ASP A 165 11.49 7.36 -1.97
C ASP A 165 10.57 6.88 -0.84
N ALA A 166 10.72 5.62 -0.42
CA ALA A 166 9.92 5.05 0.67
C ALA A 166 10.20 5.76 2.01
N ALA A 167 11.42 6.23 2.25
CA ALA A 167 11.73 7.00 3.45
C ALA A 167 11.04 8.38 3.43
N GLU A 168 10.90 9.02 2.27
CA GLU A 168 10.12 10.26 2.14
C GLU A 168 8.62 10.02 2.35
N ILE A 169 8.09 8.94 1.77
CA ILE A 169 6.69 8.54 1.97
C ILE A 169 6.40 8.29 3.46
N ALA A 170 7.31 7.60 4.16
CA ALA A 170 7.18 7.28 5.58
C ALA A 170 6.98 8.52 6.46
N LYS A 171 7.64 9.64 6.16
CA LYS A 171 7.50 10.90 6.91
C LYS A 171 6.07 11.45 6.93
N ALA A 172 5.27 11.12 5.92
CA ALA A 172 3.88 11.56 5.82
C ALA A 172 2.88 10.52 6.37
N CYS A 173 3.35 9.38 6.87
CA CYS A 173 2.54 8.27 7.37
C CYS A 173 2.58 8.18 8.91
N ASP A 174 1.53 7.59 9.49
CA ASP A 174 1.39 7.39 10.94
C ASP A 174 2.00 6.03 11.38
N GLY A 175 2.29 5.15 10.43
CA GLY A 175 2.93 3.86 10.70
C GLY A 175 3.28 3.09 9.43
N THR A 176 4.14 2.09 9.57
CA THR A 176 4.65 1.27 8.46
C THR A 176 4.43 -0.21 8.71
N LEU A 177 3.93 -0.92 7.71
CA LEU A 177 3.96 -2.36 7.58
C LEU A 177 5.07 -2.76 6.60
N ILE A 178 5.89 -3.75 6.98
CA ILE A 178 6.95 -4.27 6.13
C ILE A 178 6.53 -5.65 5.63
N ALA A 179 6.29 -5.79 4.32
CA ALA A 179 6.13 -7.09 3.68
C ALA A 179 7.50 -7.77 3.60
N VAL A 180 7.55 -9.05 3.99
CA VAL A 180 8.77 -9.85 4.00
C VAL A 180 8.47 -11.17 3.32
N ASN A 181 9.26 -11.53 2.32
CA ASN A 181 9.12 -12.80 1.65
C ASN A 181 9.73 -13.93 2.50
N TYR A 182 8.96 -15.02 2.66
CA TYR A 182 9.41 -16.15 3.46
C TYR A 182 10.68 -16.80 2.86
N ASN A 183 11.71 -17.00 3.70
CA ASN A 183 13.02 -17.56 3.36
C ASN A 183 13.87 -16.78 2.33
N ASP A 184 13.54 -15.54 2.02
CA ASP A 184 14.25 -14.74 1.00
C ASP A 184 15.01 -13.55 1.61
N VAL A 185 14.48 -13.00 2.71
CA VAL A 185 15.07 -11.86 3.41
C VAL A 185 15.86 -12.33 4.62
N SER A 186 17.11 -11.93 4.72
CA SER A 186 17.93 -12.17 5.89
C SER A 186 17.51 -11.28 7.07
N ARG A 187 17.82 -11.74 8.28
CA ARG A 187 17.56 -10.93 9.48
C ARG A 187 18.29 -9.58 9.43
N GLN A 188 19.50 -9.53 8.87
CA GLN A 188 20.28 -8.29 8.80
C GLN A 188 19.62 -7.28 7.87
N GLU A 189 19.20 -7.69 6.68
CA GLU A 189 18.49 -6.82 5.73
C GLU A 189 17.21 -6.24 6.33
N LEU A 190 16.43 -7.05 7.06
CA LEU A 190 15.24 -6.57 7.75
C LEU A 190 15.59 -5.55 8.85
N LEU A 191 16.68 -5.75 9.59
CA LEU A 191 17.16 -4.80 10.59
C LEU A 191 17.63 -3.49 9.97
N ASP A 192 18.29 -3.54 8.82
CA ASP A 192 18.75 -2.35 8.09
C ASP A 192 17.55 -1.53 7.57
N VAL A 193 16.54 -2.19 7.00
CA VAL A 193 15.27 -1.57 6.59
C VAL A 193 14.53 -0.98 7.79
N LYS A 194 14.46 -1.71 8.91
CA LYS A 194 13.89 -1.21 10.15
C LYS A 194 14.56 0.10 10.58
N GLN A 195 15.90 0.12 10.63
CA GLN A 195 16.66 1.31 11.02
C GLN A 195 16.40 2.50 10.07
N GLN A 196 16.33 2.26 8.77
CA GLN A 196 16.01 3.32 7.79
C GLN A 196 14.64 3.93 8.02
N ILE A 197 13.61 3.12 8.30
CA ILE A 197 12.26 3.62 8.58
C ILE A 197 12.23 4.38 9.92
N GLU A 198 12.86 3.85 10.98
CA GLU A 198 12.91 4.50 12.28
C GLU A 198 13.59 5.89 12.24
N GLN A 199 14.60 6.06 11.38
CA GLN A 199 15.23 7.37 11.15
C GLN A 199 14.29 8.42 10.55
N THR A 200 13.19 8.02 9.91
CA THR A 200 12.17 8.94 9.39
C THR A 200 11.23 9.48 10.47
N GLY A 201 11.23 8.86 11.65
CA GLY A 201 10.29 9.12 12.74
C GLY A 201 8.95 8.35 12.60
N CYS A 202 8.77 7.59 11.52
CA CYS A 202 7.56 6.77 11.31
C CYS A 202 7.66 5.47 12.12
N PRO A 203 6.70 5.14 12.98
CA PRO A 203 6.72 3.90 13.75
C PRO A 203 6.48 2.68 12.84
N ILE A 204 7.12 1.56 13.18
CA ILE A 204 6.87 0.29 12.53
C ILE A 204 5.75 -0.43 13.29
N LEU A 205 4.64 -0.68 12.61
CA LEU A 205 3.48 -1.38 13.16
C LEU A 205 3.70 -2.89 13.23
N GLY A 206 4.51 -3.41 12.30
CA GLY A 206 4.85 -4.83 12.25
C GLY A 206 5.39 -5.27 10.89
N THR A 207 5.68 -6.57 10.82
CA THR A 207 6.06 -7.25 9.59
C THR A 207 4.98 -8.23 9.17
N VAL A 208 4.75 -8.36 7.86
CA VAL A 208 3.82 -9.33 7.28
C VAL A 208 4.63 -10.33 6.48
N LEU A 209 4.68 -11.57 6.97
CA LEU A 209 5.34 -12.66 6.27
C LEU A 209 4.48 -13.09 5.09
N ASN A 210 5.01 -12.96 3.88
CA ASN A 210 4.33 -13.26 2.62
C ASN A 210 4.94 -14.49 1.92
N GLN A 211 4.24 -15.05 0.95
CA GLN A 211 4.66 -16.22 0.16
C GLN A 211 5.04 -17.44 1.04
N VAL A 212 4.31 -17.61 2.13
CA VAL A 212 4.51 -18.74 3.03
C VAL A 212 3.88 -20.00 2.40
N ASP A 213 4.69 -21.02 2.22
CA ASP A 213 4.17 -22.37 1.98
C ASP A 213 3.53 -22.88 3.28
N TYR A 214 2.21 -22.76 3.36
CA TYR A 214 1.45 -23.00 4.58
C TYR A 214 1.57 -24.46 5.07
N ASP A 215 1.61 -25.42 4.18
CA ASP A 215 1.72 -26.83 4.52
C ASP A 215 3.09 -27.15 5.17
N ASN A 216 4.16 -26.59 4.60
CA ASN A 216 5.50 -26.70 5.17
C ASN A 216 5.67 -25.90 6.47
N TYR A 217 5.02 -24.73 6.58
CA TYR A 217 5.07 -23.89 7.79
C TYR A 217 4.34 -24.55 8.97
N MET A 218 3.14 -25.06 8.77
CA MET A 218 2.34 -25.73 9.80
C MET A 218 2.96 -27.05 10.21
N GLY A 219 3.51 -27.83 9.27
CA GLY A 219 4.24 -29.06 9.59
C GLY A 219 5.40 -28.84 10.56
N ARG A 220 6.14 -27.74 10.44
CA ARG A 220 7.23 -27.38 11.37
C ARG A 220 6.75 -26.90 12.74
N LYS A 221 5.54 -26.36 12.85
CA LYS A 221 4.99 -25.79 14.09
C LYS A 221 4.36 -26.86 15.01
N TYR A 222 3.86 -27.95 14.43
CA TYR A 222 3.22 -29.05 15.19
C TYR A 222 4.15 -30.19 15.54
N TYR A 223 5.36 -30.27 14.97
CA TYR A 223 6.34 -31.34 15.22
C TYR A 223 7.60 -30.87 15.96
N LYS A 224 7.56 -29.72 16.64
CA LYS A 224 8.51 -29.28 17.65
C LYS A 224 7.75 -29.08 18.96
#